data_495c26de00c2d2417ec7bf1664143445
#
_entry.id   495c26de00c2d2417ec7bf1664143445
#
_cell.length_a   1.000
_cell.length_b   1.000
_cell.length_c   1.000
_cell.angle_alpha   90.00
_cell.angle_beta   90.00
_cell.angle_gamma   90.00
#
_symmetry.space_group_name_H-M   'P 1'
#
loop_
_entity.id
_entity.type
_entity.pdbx_description
1 polymer ?
#
loop_
_entity_poly.entity_id
_entity_poly.type
_entity_poly.pdbx_seq_one_letter_code
_entity_poly.pdbx_strand_id
1 'polypeptide(L)'
;ELGKSENVFPIHASVEDRDSLTKGIGYFLVDIDRDADRGMGEVRFSRIDPYDVYVDPASRDFLFRDAAFVMVRKNISRTRLMNMLPEHESKIKKATKGTDVTSFSERDIVDSESIQPEDITLGINLKAEDDDIIAYYEVYSKKKFAYRNVYIKVEPSPAEMEVIKEDVQKKLEDFKKEIEVGLIEKELQIQQSVEAGEIIPERAQLEIQRSREMAVQAIKEQEMQLMSELQEAATIIDQRIMTEEDFQILLNTPKAKKNIIDSIKFYEDRIIQTCSVGDDVFLYEYILPINEYPVVPIPYMYTGTPYPMSAVTPLIGKQQEINKAHQIMLHNANLASNLRWMYEEGSVPEEEWEKYSSAPGALLKYRQGFAAPTAILPAPINNAFYTVVQE
;
A
#
# COMPACT_ATOMS: atom_id res chain seq x y z
N GLU A 1 0.26 15.21 -8.90
CA GLU A 1 0.40 14.28 -10.04
C GLU A 1 -0.49 13.03 -9.92
N LEU A 2 -0.84 12.56 -8.70
CA LEU A 2 -1.76 11.44 -8.46
C LEU A 2 -3.22 11.68 -8.95
N GLY A 3 -3.52 12.85 -9.45
CA GLY A 3 -4.85 13.24 -9.96
C GLY A 3 -4.96 13.30 -11.49
N LYS A 4 -3.96 12.87 -12.23
CA LYS A 4 -4.03 12.80 -13.70
C LYS A 4 -4.91 11.64 -14.14
N SER A 5 -5.56 11.82 -15.28
CA SER A 5 -6.75 11.14 -15.78
C SER A 5 -6.75 9.60 -15.83
N GLU A 6 -5.63 8.95 -15.61
CA GLU A 6 -5.53 7.48 -15.61
C GLU A 6 -5.49 6.89 -14.19
N ASN A 7 -5.01 7.64 -13.20
CA ASN A 7 -5.12 7.28 -11.80
C ASN A 7 -6.41 7.85 -11.19
N VAL A 8 -7.51 7.15 -11.37
CA VAL A 8 -8.82 7.54 -10.85
C VAL A 8 -8.89 7.26 -9.34
N PHE A 9 -7.85 7.72 -8.61
CA PHE A 9 -7.70 7.51 -7.17
C PHE A 9 -8.96 7.85 -6.37
N PRO A 10 -9.69 8.97 -6.64
CA PRO A 10 -10.91 9.26 -5.89
C PRO A 10 -12.02 8.21 -6.07
N ILE A 11 -12.12 7.61 -7.27
CA ILE A 11 -13.12 6.56 -7.53
C ILE A 11 -12.71 5.26 -6.83
N HIS A 12 -11.43 4.88 -6.94
CA HIS A 12 -10.92 3.72 -6.22
C HIS A 12 -11.08 3.88 -4.71
N ALA A 13 -10.76 5.05 -4.15
CA ALA A 13 -10.92 5.33 -2.73
C ALA A 13 -12.39 5.17 -2.27
N SER A 14 -13.36 5.70 -3.03
CA SER A 14 -14.77 5.56 -2.66
C SER A 14 -15.28 4.12 -2.68
N VAL A 15 -14.77 3.29 -3.59
CA VAL A 15 -15.09 1.86 -3.65
C VAL A 15 -14.42 1.10 -2.52
N GLU A 16 -13.18 1.44 -2.17
CA GLU A 16 -12.45 0.87 -1.03
C GLU A 16 -13.13 1.20 0.31
N ASP A 17 -13.60 2.44 0.48
CA ASP A 17 -14.38 2.82 1.65
C ASP A 17 -15.66 1.97 1.77
N ARG A 18 -16.32 1.70 0.66
CA ARG A 18 -17.48 0.79 0.63
C ARG A 18 -17.09 -0.63 1.00
N ASP A 19 -16.00 -1.16 0.44
CA ASP A 19 -15.51 -2.51 0.76
C ASP A 19 -15.12 -2.60 2.24
N SER A 20 -14.44 -1.59 2.77
CA SER A 20 -14.09 -1.50 4.19
C SER A 20 -15.33 -1.53 5.09
N LEU A 21 -16.39 -0.78 4.76
CA LEU A 21 -17.64 -0.77 5.50
C LEU A 21 -18.40 -2.11 5.42
N THR A 22 -18.48 -2.70 4.23
CA THR A 22 -19.32 -3.89 3.98
C THR A 22 -18.60 -5.20 4.29
N LYS A 23 -17.35 -5.33 3.85
CA LYS A 23 -16.53 -6.56 3.98
C LYS A 23 -15.58 -6.53 5.17
N GLY A 24 -15.40 -5.35 5.79
CA GLY A 24 -14.53 -5.11 6.94
C GLY A 24 -13.15 -4.57 6.57
N ILE A 25 -12.71 -4.75 5.33
CA ILE A 25 -11.41 -4.29 4.84
C ILE A 25 -11.48 -4.00 3.34
N GLY A 26 -10.79 -2.97 2.91
CA GLY A 26 -10.47 -2.69 1.52
C GLY A 26 -8.97 -2.84 1.28
N TYR A 27 -8.55 -2.99 0.02
CA TYR A 27 -7.14 -3.14 -0.35
C TYR A 27 -6.78 -2.31 -1.57
N PHE A 28 -5.69 -1.56 -1.46
CA PHE A 28 -5.00 -0.99 -2.61
C PHE A 28 -3.75 -1.80 -2.94
N LEU A 29 -3.54 -2.04 -4.23
CA LEU A 29 -2.25 -2.45 -4.75
C LEU A 29 -1.53 -1.22 -5.28
N VAL A 30 -0.32 -1.00 -4.78
CA VAL A 30 0.60 0.01 -5.28
C VAL A 30 1.61 -0.70 -6.18
N ASP A 31 1.55 -0.41 -7.48
CA ASP A 31 2.41 -1.05 -8.48
C ASP A 31 3.08 0.00 -9.36
N ILE A 32 4.12 -0.40 -10.07
CA ILE A 32 4.82 0.45 -11.04
C ILE A 32 4.56 -0.11 -12.43
N ASP A 33 3.81 0.63 -13.23
CA ASP A 33 3.66 0.36 -14.64
C ASP A 33 4.95 0.76 -15.37
N ARG A 34 5.74 -0.23 -15.76
CA ARG A 34 7.05 -0.01 -16.38
C ARG A 34 6.95 0.48 -17.84
N ASP A 35 5.83 0.22 -18.48
CA ASP A 35 5.59 0.61 -19.88
C ASP A 35 5.06 2.04 -20.00
N ALA A 36 4.58 2.61 -18.89
CA ALA A 36 4.11 3.98 -18.84
C ALA A 36 5.27 4.98 -19.05
N ASP A 37 4.91 6.17 -19.55
CA ASP A 37 5.84 7.27 -19.84
C ASP A 37 7.09 6.84 -20.64
N ARG A 38 6.89 6.03 -21.69
CA ARG A 38 7.96 5.55 -22.59
C ARG A 38 9.07 4.77 -21.89
N GLY A 39 8.72 4.00 -20.87
CA GLY A 39 9.64 3.19 -20.09
C GLY A 39 10.28 3.90 -18.89
N MET A 40 9.86 5.13 -18.58
CA MET A 40 10.24 5.81 -17.33
C MET A 40 9.51 5.24 -16.10
N GLY A 41 8.35 4.62 -16.34
CA GLY A 41 7.52 4.02 -15.30
C GLY A 41 6.62 5.04 -14.58
N GLU A 42 5.41 4.60 -14.24
CA GLU A 42 4.45 5.39 -13.44
C GLU A 42 3.92 4.56 -12.27
N VAL A 43 3.76 5.19 -11.11
CA VAL A 43 3.14 4.54 -9.95
C VAL A 43 1.64 4.47 -10.16
N ARG A 44 1.09 3.26 -10.12
CA ARG A 44 -0.34 3.00 -10.21
C ARG A 44 -0.92 2.55 -8.89
N PHE A 45 -2.15 2.98 -8.64
CA PHE A 45 -2.98 2.51 -7.54
C PHE A 45 -4.16 1.76 -8.13
N SER A 46 -4.31 0.50 -7.78
CA SER A 46 -5.42 -0.31 -8.20
C SER A 46 -6.15 -0.92 -7.00
N ARG A 47 -7.48 -0.95 -7.10
CA ARG A 47 -8.31 -1.65 -6.13
C ARG A 47 -8.15 -3.15 -6.29
N ILE A 48 -8.11 -3.87 -5.17
CA ILE A 48 -8.21 -5.34 -5.15
C ILE A 48 -9.45 -5.72 -4.35
N ASP A 49 -10.21 -6.71 -4.85
CA ASP A 49 -11.32 -7.26 -4.09
C ASP A 49 -10.80 -7.95 -2.82
N PRO A 50 -11.33 -7.64 -1.62
CA PRO A 50 -10.90 -8.28 -0.38
C PRO A 50 -10.98 -9.81 -0.36
N TYR A 51 -11.86 -10.40 -1.15
CA TYR A 51 -11.96 -11.85 -1.27
C TYR A 51 -10.84 -12.48 -2.13
N ASP A 52 -10.06 -11.65 -2.82
CA ASP A 52 -8.93 -12.09 -3.62
C ASP A 52 -7.58 -11.89 -2.94
N VAL A 53 -7.59 -11.36 -1.70
CA VAL A 53 -6.38 -11.13 -0.90
C VAL A 53 -6.31 -12.14 0.24
N TYR A 54 -5.21 -12.86 0.32
CA TYR A 54 -4.93 -13.84 1.36
C TYR A 54 -3.69 -13.40 2.12
N VAL A 55 -3.85 -13.19 3.42
CA VAL A 55 -2.79 -12.73 4.31
C VAL A 55 -2.45 -13.82 5.32
N ASP A 56 -1.20 -13.86 5.76
CA ASP A 56 -0.78 -14.74 6.84
C ASP A 56 -1.68 -14.55 8.08
N PRO A 57 -2.41 -15.58 8.52
CA PRO A 57 -3.30 -15.50 9.69
C PRO A 57 -2.57 -15.17 11.00
N ALA A 58 -1.25 -15.37 11.05
CA ALA A 58 -0.43 -15.07 12.21
C ALA A 58 -0.14 -13.58 12.37
N SER A 59 -0.33 -12.78 11.32
CA SER A 59 -0.08 -11.33 11.35
C SER A 59 -0.95 -10.62 12.39
N ARG A 60 -0.34 -9.66 13.09
CA ARG A 60 -0.98 -8.80 14.09
C ARG A 60 -0.71 -7.33 13.84
N ASP A 61 0.06 -7.00 12.83
CA ASP A 61 0.32 -5.61 12.44
C ASP A 61 -0.74 -5.12 11.45
N PHE A 62 -1.15 -3.87 11.64
CA PHE A 62 -2.09 -3.17 10.78
C PHE A 62 -1.67 -3.13 9.30
N LEU A 63 -0.36 -3.00 9.02
CA LEU A 63 0.21 -2.94 7.67
C LEU A 63 0.85 -4.27 7.24
N PHE A 64 0.56 -5.36 7.94
CA PHE A 64 1.09 -6.70 7.65
C PHE A 64 2.62 -6.79 7.68
N ARG A 65 3.31 -5.93 8.42
CA ARG A 65 4.79 -5.91 8.48
C ARG A 65 5.37 -7.20 9.07
N ASP A 66 4.62 -7.86 9.93
CA ASP A 66 4.92 -9.13 10.59
C ASP A 66 4.46 -10.37 9.80
N ALA A 67 3.66 -10.18 8.75
CA ALA A 67 3.18 -11.26 7.91
C ALA A 67 4.33 -11.95 7.17
N ALA A 68 4.29 -13.28 7.09
CA ALA A 68 5.23 -14.05 6.29
C ALA A 68 4.96 -13.91 4.79
N PHE A 69 3.69 -13.78 4.41
CA PHE A 69 3.27 -13.61 3.02
C PHE A 69 1.97 -12.81 2.91
N VAL A 70 1.79 -12.19 1.75
CA VAL A 70 0.52 -11.66 1.25
C VAL A 70 0.34 -12.18 -0.16
N MET A 71 -0.79 -12.78 -0.47
CA MET A 71 -1.10 -13.33 -1.79
C MET A 71 -2.31 -12.64 -2.39
N VAL A 72 -2.22 -12.29 -3.64
CA VAL A 72 -3.30 -11.70 -4.44
C VAL A 72 -3.67 -12.66 -5.57
N ARG A 73 -4.92 -13.04 -5.63
CA ARG A 73 -5.49 -13.83 -6.71
C ARG A 73 -6.13 -12.90 -7.75
N LYS A 74 -5.92 -13.16 -9.01
CA LYS A 74 -6.55 -12.45 -10.13
C LYS A 74 -7.14 -13.47 -11.09
N ASN A 75 -8.43 -13.39 -11.38
CA ASN A 75 -9.07 -14.21 -12.40
C ASN A 75 -8.95 -13.46 -13.72
N ILE A 76 -8.14 -13.99 -14.63
CA ILE A 76 -7.80 -13.34 -15.90
C ILE A 76 -8.06 -14.32 -17.04
N SER A 77 -8.53 -13.83 -18.18
CA SER A 77 -8.62 -14.64 -19.40
C SER A 77 -7.22 -15.07 -19.85
N ARG A 78 -7.08 -16.35 -20.20
CA ARG A 78 -5.81 -16.93 -20.64
C ARG A 78 -5.18 -16.13 -21.80
N THR A 79 -5.99 -15.72 -22.76
CA THR A 79 -5.55 -14.90 -23.90
C THR A 79 -4.98 -13.57 -23.45
N ARG A 80 -5.65 -12.89 -22.50
CA ARG A 80 -5.16 -11.64 -21.95
C ARG A 80 -3.85 -11.83 -21.19
N LEU A 81 -3.75 -12.89 -20.38
CA LEU A 81 -2.53 -13.18 -19.63
C LEU A 81 -1.34 -13.50 -20.55
N MET A 82 -1.56 -14.22 -21.66
CA MET A 82 -0.52 -14.47 -22.68
C MET A 82 -0.04 -13.18 -23.34
N ASN A 83 -0.95 -12.23 -23.58
CA ASN A 83 -0.59 -10.92 -24.13
C ASN A 83 0.21 -10.07 -23.16
N MET A 84 -0.09 -10.18 -21.84
CA MET A 84 0.66 -9.48 -20.79
C MET A 84 2.05 -10.09 -20.55
N LEU A 85 2.18 -11.41 -20.70
CA LEU A 85 3.40 -12.16 -20.42
C LEU A 85 3.82 -13.05 -21.60
N PRO A 86 4.21 -12.46 -22.73
CA PRO A 86 4.54 -13.20 -23.95
C PRO A 86 5.70 -14.20 -23.75
N GLU A 87 6.65 -13.89 -22.88
CA GLU A 87 7.78 -14.77 -22.57
C GLU A 87 7.36 -16.10 -21.93
N HIS A 88 6.19 -16.13 -21.28
CA HIS A 88 5.67 -17.30 -20.57
C HIS A 88 4.48 -17.98 -21.28
N GLU A 89 4.19 -17.61 -22.53
CA GLU A 89 3.05 -18.12 -23.31
C GLU A 89 2.95 -19.67 -23.30
N SER A 90 4.06 -20.37 -23.46
CA SER A 90 4.10 -21.82 -23.49
C SER A 90 3.72 -22.48 -22.16
N LYS A 91 4.02 -21.83 -21.04
CA LYS A 91 3.65 -22.27 -19.70
C LYS A 91 2.18 -21.99 -19.43
N ILE A 92 1.70 -20.79 -19.78
CA ILE A 92 0.31 -20.36 -19.59
C ILE A 92 -0.67 -21.25 -20.38
N LYS A 93 -0.30 -21.66 -21.61
CA LYS A 93 -1.12 -22.58 -22.39
C LYS A 93 -1.30 -23.95 -21.75
N LYS A 94 -0.32 -24.43 -21.01
CA LYS A 94 -0.35 -25.75 -20.34
C LYS A 94 -0.99 -25.72 -18.95
N ALA A 95 -1.14 -24.55 -18.37
CA ALA A 95 -1.65 -24.41 -17.00
C ALA A 95 -3.12 -24.85 -16.91
N THR A 96 -3.46 -25.47 -15.79
CA THR A 96 -4.84 -25.80 -15.42
C THR A 96 -5.62 -24.55 -15.06
N LYS A 97 -6.96 -24.61 -15.08
CA LYS A 97 -7.79 -23.44 -14.74
C LYS A 97 -7.61 -22.99 -13.29
N GLY A 98 -7.23 -23.88 -12.40
CA GLY A 98 -7.21 -23.68 -10.95
C GLY A 98 -8.56 -24.10 -10.32
N THR A 99 -8.49 -24.65 -9.11
CA THR A 99 -9.66 -25.17 -8.38
C THR A 99 -10.59 -24.07 -7.88
N ASP A 100 -10.10 -22.84 -7.72
CA ASP A 100 -10.83 -21.71 -7.14
C ASP A 100 -11.34 -20.71 -8.18
N VAL A 101 -11.37 -21.06 -9.46
CA VAL A 101 -11.95 -20.21 -10.49
C VAL A 101 -13.46 -20.27 -10.41
N THR A 102 -14.06 -19.39 -9.65
CA THR A 102 -15.49 -19.10 -9.75
C THR A 102 -15.73 -18.33 -11.04
N SER A 103 -16.66 -18.81 -11.86
CA SER A 103 -17.07 -18.06 -13.05
C SER A 103 -17.59 -16.68 -12.63
N PHE A 104 -17.30 -15.64 -13.39
CA PHE A 104 -17.76 -14.27 -13.14
C PHE A 104 -19.27 -14.20 -12.87
N SER A 105 -20.03 -15.09 -13.53
CA SER A 105 -21.48 -15.21 -13.37
C SER A 105 -21.93 -15.73 -11.99
N GLU A 106 -21.13 -16.54 -11.30
CA GLU A 106 -21.51 -17.06 -9.98
C GLU A 106 -21.27 -16.06 -8.86
N ARG A 107 -20.24 -15.21 -8.95
CA ARG A 107 -20.00 -14.15 -7.96
C ARG A 107 -21.03 -13.01 -8.06
N ASP A 108 -21.35 -12.59 -9.27
CA ASP A 108 -22.35 -11.54 -9.50
C ASP A 108 -23.75 -11.99 -9.10
N ILE A 109 -24.04 -13.28 -9.18
CA ILE A 109 -25.35 -13.85 -8.79
C ILE A 109 -25.48 -14.00 -7.26
N VAL A 110 -24.40 -14.33 -6.56
CA VAL A 110 -24.43 -14.47 -5.08
C VAL A 110 -24.62 -13.11 -4.41
N ASP A 111 -24.05 -12.04 -4.96
CA ASP A 111 -24.28 -10.67 -4.46
C ASP A 111 -25.63 -10.07 -4.91
N SER A 112 -26.32 -10.71 -5.85
CA SER A 112 -27.58 -10.24 -6.44
C SER A 112 -28.82 -11.10 -6.12
N GLU A 113 -28.86 -11.71 -4.93
CA GLU A 113 -30.09 -12.40 -4.46
C GLU A 113 -31.37 -11.52 -4.47
N SER A 114 -31.25 -10.24 -4.81
CA SER A 114 -32.36 -9.30 -4.96
C SER A 114 -32.79 -9.01 -6.41
N ILE A 115 -32.08 -9.53 -7.41
CA ILE A 115 -32.43 -9.31 -8.82
C ILE A 115 -33.14 -10.54 -9.33
N GLN A 116 -34.46 -10.40 -9.61
CA GLN A 116 -35.25 -11.45 -10.23
C GLN A 116 -34.67 -11.80 -11.60
N PRO A 117 -34.64 -13.09 -12.00
CA PRO A 117 -34.09 -13.52 -13.29
C PRO A 117 -34.74 -12.84 -14.52
N GLU A 118 -35.89 -12.20 -14.31
CA GLU A 118 -36.65 -11.50 -15.38
C GLU A 118 -36.10 -10.12 -15.70
N ASP A 119 -35.32 -9.51 -14.79
CA ASP A 119 -34.69 -8.19 -15.01
C ASP A 119 -33.38 -8.29 -15.81
N ILE A 120 -32.83 -9.50 -16.01
CA ILE A 120 -31.60 -9.75 -16.78
C ILE A 120 -31.84 -9.76 -18.30
N THR A 121 -33.08 -9.57 -18.76
CA THR A 121 -33.43 -9.54 -20.19
C THR A 121 -33.06 -8.24 -20.92
N LEU A 122 -32.36 -7.31 -20.30
CA LEU A 122 -31.75 -6.17 -20.99
C LEU A 122 -30.44 -6.60 -21.68
N GLY A 123 -30.55 -7.42 -22.74
CA GLY A 123 -29.70 -7.38 -23.94
C GLY A 123 -28.15 -7.46 -23.80
N ILE A 124 -27.63 -7.65 -22.62
CA ILE A 124 -26.21 -7.96 -22.43
C ILE A 124 -26.08 -9.46 -22.53
N ASN A 125 -25.72 -9.96 -23.69
CA ASN A 125 -25.26 -11.33 -23.89
C ASN A 125 -24.00 -11.51 -23.04
N LEU A 126 -24.16 -11.84 -21.78
CA LEU A 126 -23.11 -12.31 -20.88
C LEU A 126 -22.70 -13.78 -21.18
N LYS A 127 -23.12 -14.32 -22.31
CA LYS A 127 -22.37 -15.34 -23.02
C LYS A 127 -21.20 -14.66 -23.74
N ALA A 128 -20.29 -14.00 -22.98
CA ALA A 128 -18.91 -14.03 -23.36
C ALA A 128 -18.61 -15.50 -23.61
N GLU A 129 -18.26 -15.81 -24.85
CA GLU A 129 -17.66 -17.10 -25.23
C GLU A 129 -16.78 -17.51 -24.08
N ASP A 130 -16.88 -18.77 -23.69
CA ASP A 130 -16.21 -19.41 -22.57
C ASP A 130 -14.71 -19.08 -22.59
N ASP A 131 -14.40 -17.82 -22.32
CA ASP A 131 -13.05 -17.29 -22.26
C ASP A 131 -12.42 -18.08 -21.12
N ASP A 132 -11.47 -18.89 -21.49
CA ASP A 132 -10.75 -19.80 -20.60
C ASP A 132 -10.11 -18.98 -19.47
N ILE A 133 -10.93 -18.67 -18.44
CA ILE A 133 -10.52 -17.90 -17.28
C ILE A 133 -9.58 -18.76 -16.46
N ILE A 134 -8.47 -18.20 -16.06
CA ILE A 134 -7.43 -18.87 -15.29
C ILE A 134 -7.09 -18.05 -14.04
N ALA A 135 -6.84 -18.72 -12.95
CA ALA A 135 -6.37 -18.06 -11.73
C ALA A 135 -4.87 -17.71 -11.87
N TYR A 136 -4.56 -16.45 -11.70
CA TYR A 136 -3.20 -15.92 -11.62
C TYR A 136 -2.93 -15.45 -10.20
N TYR A 137 -1.86 -15.94 -9.60
CA TYR A 137 -1.49 -15.65 -8.22
C TYR A 137 -0.20 -14.84 -8.18
N GLU A 138 -0.23 -13.77 -7.42
CA GLU A 138 0.94 -12.98 -7.04
C GLU A 138 1.17 -13.16 -5.54
N VAL A 139 2.23 -13.85 -5.19
CA VAL A 139 2.61 -14.11 -3.80
C VAL A 139 3.77 -13.20 -3.44
N TYR A 140 3.56 -12.34 -2.48
CA TYR A 140 4.57 -11.47 -1.91
C TYR A 140 5.06 -12.08 -0.61
N SER A 141 6.37 -12.34 -0.50
CA SER A 141 6.99 -12.89 0.70
C SER A 141 8.20 -12.06 1.12
N LYS A 142 8.47 -12.01 2.44
CA LYS A 142 9.65 -11.34 2.98
C LYS A 142 10.84 -12.29 3.07
N LYS A 143 12.00 -11.83 2.58
CA LYS A 143 13.26 -12.55 2.75
C LYS A 143 14.36 -11.58 3.12
N LYS A 144 15.23 -12.02 4.02
CA LYS A 144 16.40 -11.24 4.43
C LYS A 144 17.54 -11.45 3.45
N PHE A 145 18.00 -10.35 2.90
CA PHE A 145 19.19 -10.32 2.04
C PHE A 145 20.35 -9.69 2.78
N ALA A 146 21.53 -10.21 2.55
CA ALA A 146 22.75 -9.66 3.11
C ALA A 146 23.28 -8.55 2.20
N TYR A 147 23.44 -7.37 2.78
CA TYR A 147 24.07 -6.21 2.16
C TYR A 147 25.34 -5.84 2.91
N ARG A 148 26.22 -5.14 2.22
CA ARG A 148 27.38 -4.51 2.82
C ARG A 148 27.39 -3.03 2.56
N ASN A 149 27.64 -2.28 3.61
CA ASN A 149 27.98 -0.86 3.54
C ASN A 149 29.49 -0.78 3.47
N VAL A 150 30.02 -0.38 2.32
CA VAL A 150 31.46 -0.37 2.04
C VAL A 150 31.94 1.06 1.94
N TYR A 151 32.95 1.40 2.72
CA TYR A 151 33.64 2.67 2.69
C TYR A 151 34.88 2.56 1.81
N ILE A 152 34.87 3.28 0.69
CA ILE A 152 35.91 3.18 -0.33
C ILE A 152 36.62 4.52 -0.43
N LYS A 153 37.95 4.51 -0.44
CA LYS A 153 38.73 5.69 -0.82
C LYS A 153 38.64 5.90 -2.32
N VAL A 154 38.09 7.03 -2.71
CA VAL A 154 38.01 7.44 -4.11
C VAL A 154 38.92 8.63 -4.29
N GLU A 155 39.83 8.56 -5.25
CA GLU A 155 40.60 9.74 -5.67
C GLU A 155 39.64 10.66 -6.44
N PRO A 156 39.61 11.98 -6.10
CA PRO A 156 38.78 12.92 -6.81
C PRO A 156 39.17 12.99 -8.30
N SER A 157 38.23 13.31 -9.13
CA SER A 157 38.48 13.47 -10.56
C SER A 157 39.52 14.59 -10.80
N PRO A 158 40.25 14.59 -11.91
CA PRO A 158 41.23 15.64 -12.22
C PRO A 158 40.62 17.06 -12.15
N ALA A 159 39.36 17.21 -12.56
CA ALA A 159 38.66 18.50 -12.51
C ALA A 159 38.33 18.94 -11.06
N GLU A 160 37.89 18.01 -10.21
CA GLU A 160 37.65 18.30 -8.78
C GLU A 160 38.95 18.63 -8.05
N MET A 161 40.05 17.92 -8.36
CA MET A 161 41.36 18.21 -7.80
C MET A 161 41.87 19.60 -8.20
N GLU A 162 41.55 20.05 -9.40
CA GLU A 162 41.92 21.38 -9.88
C GLU A 162 41.19 22.46 -9.10
N VAL A 163 39.90 22.30 -8.88
CA VAL A 163 39.07 23.23 -8.06
C VAL A 163 39.57 23.25 -6.61
N ILE A 164 39.88 22.12 -6.01
CA ILE A 164 40.42 22.04 -4.63
C ILE A 164 41.77 22.78 -4.53
N LYS A 165 42.66 22.62 -5.52
CA LYS A 165 43.94 23.30 -5.57
C LYS A 165 43.80 24.80 -5.71
N GLU A 166 42.88 25.25 -6.58
CA GLU A 166 42.59 26.68 -6.75
C GLU A 166 42.06 27.31 -5.46
N ASP A 167 41.18 26.62 -4.74
CA ASP A 167 40.62 27.12 -3.47
C ASP A 167 41.71 27.22 -2.38
N VAL A 168 42.58 26.22 -2.30
CA VAL A 168 43.73 26.23 -1.37
C VAL A 168 44.74 27.33 -1.72
N GLN A 169 45.03 27.53 -3.00
CA GLN A 169 45.92 28.61 -3.44
C GLN A 169 45.32 29.98 -3.10
N LYS A 170 44.04 30.18 -3.33
CA LYS A 170 43.35 31.42 -3.00
C LYS A 170 43.38 31.72 -1.51
N LYS A 171 43.11 30.71 -0.65
CA LYS A 171 43.23 30.86 0.81
C LYS A 171 44.62 31.23 1.24
N LEU A 172 45.64 30.66 0.61
CA LEU A 172 47.05 30.98 0.89
C LEU A 172 47.42 32.43 0.45
N GLU A 173 46.94 32.85 -0.71
CA GLU A 173 47.14 34.21 -1.20
C GLU A 173 46.45 35.25 -0.31
N ASP A 174 45.22 35.00 0.09
CA ASP A 174 44.48 35.90 0.97
C ASP A 174 45.15 36.00 2.35
N PHE A 175 45.64 34.88 2.90
CA PHE A 175 46.41 34.91 4.15
C PHE A 175 47.75 35.66 4.02
N LYS A 176 48.48 35.49 2.90
CA LYS A 176 49.69 36.24 2.63
C LYS A 176 49.42 37.75 2.59
N LYS A 177 48.34 38.17 1.94
CA LYS A 177 47.92 39.62 1.87
C LYS A 177 47.60 40.15 3.26
N GLU A 178 46.89 39.36 4.09
CA GLU A 178 46.53 39.77 5.45
C GLU A 178 47.77 39.96 6.33
N ILE A 179 48.75 39.07 6.23
CA ILE A 179 50.02 39.20 6.95
C ILE A 179 50.83 40.41 6.44
N GLU A 180 50.83 40.65 5.10
CA GLU A 180 51.54 41.75 4.51
C GLU A 180 50.97 43.10 4.97
N VAL A 181 49.62 43.22 5.01
CA VAL A 181 48.96 44.42 5.56
C VAL A 181 49.29 44.60 7.04
N GLY A 182 49.23 43.54 7.84
CA GLY A 182 49.55 43.59 9.26
C GLY A 182 51.03 43.94 9.54
N LEU A 183 51.97 43.54 8.64
CA LEU A 183 53.37 43.93 8.71
C LEU A 183 53.55 45.43 8.43
N ILE A 184 52.91 45.95 7.38
CA ILE A 184 52.95 47.37 7.03
C ILE A 184 52.42 48.22 8.18
N GLU A 185 51.29 47.82 8.77
CA GLU A 185 50.72 48.52 9.93
C GLU A 185 51.67 48.53 11.14
N LYS A 186 52.31 47.40 11.44
CA LYS A 186 53.29 47.30 12.54
C LYS A 186 54.57 48.13 12.25
N GLU A 187 55.07 48.06 11.02
CA GLU A 187 56.23 48.90 10.60
C GLU A 187 55.91 50.35 10.75
N LEU A 188 54.69 50.78 10.39
CA LEU A 188 54.27 52.21 10.49
C LEU A 188 54.12 52.63 11.96
N GLN A 189 53.59 51.75 12.85
CA GLN A 189 53.52 51.99 14.27
C GLN A 189 54.89 52.10 14.92
N ILE A 190 55.85 51.28 14.52
CA ILE A 190 57.21 51.29 15.03
C ILE A 190 57.90 52.57 14.56
N GLN A 191 57.71 53.05 13.32
CA GLN A 191 58.20 54.28 12.81
C GLN A 191 57.66 55.52 13.57
N GLN A 192 56.35 55.52 13.86
CA GLN A 192 55.71 56.59 14.66
C GLN A 192 56.29 56.64 16.09
N SER A 193 56.55 55.47 16.70
CA SER A 193 57.17 55.41 18.04
C SER A 193 58.64 55.86 18.04
N VAL A 194 59.36 55.71 16.95
CA VAL A 194 60.75 56.31 16.78
C VAL A 194 60.68 57.82 16.65
N GLU A 195 59.72 58.33 15.85
CA GLU A 195 59.54 59.81 15.71
C GLU A 195 59.07 60.45 17.02
N ALA A 196 58.29 59.77 17.83
CA ALA A 196 57.87 60.24 19.16
C ALA A 196 58.98 60.11 20.23
N GLY A 197 60.15 59.53 19.89
CA GLY A 197 61.29 59.37 20.81
C GLY A 197 61.14 58.25 21.85
N GLU A 198 60.15 57.38 21.72
CA GLU A 198 59.88 56.32 22.63
C GLU A 198 60.77 55.06 22.44
N ILE A 199 61.30 54.90 21.21
CA ILE A 199 62.12 53.72 20.83
C ILE A 199 63.39 54.18 20.13
N ILE A 200 64.55 53.64 20.49
CA ILE A 200 65.85 53.87 19.86
C ILE A 200 65.89 53.24 18.45
N PRO A 201 66.41 53.89 17.42
CA PRO A 201 66.38 53.34 16.03
C PRO A 201 66.97 51.95 15.83
N GLU A 202 67.97 51.63 16.60
CA GLU A 202 68.55 50.27 16.57
C GLU A 202 67.57 49.15 17.08
N ARG A 203 66.79 49.47 18.09
CA ARG A 203 65.72 48.54 18.58
C ARG A 203 64.56 48.42 17.61
N ALA A 204 64.19 49.50 16.97
CA ALA A 204 63.15 49.54 15.95
C ALA A 204 63.48 48.64 14.78
N GLN A 205 64.73 48.64 14.29
CA GLN A 205 65.19 47.76 13.23
C GLN A 205 65.13 46.23 13.68
N LEU A 206 65.46 45.95 14.92
CA LEU A 206 65.43 44.63 15.45
C LEU A 206 64.00 44.12 15.62
N GLU A 207 63.04 44.93 16.00
CA GLU A 207 61.64 44.60 16.10
C GLU A 207 60.97 44.39 14.71
N ILE A 208 61.34 45.23 13.73
CA ILE A 208 60.88 45.02 12.35
C ILE A 208 61.40 43.69 11.81
N GLN A 209 62.69 43.38 12.02
CA GLN A 209 63.27 42.13 11.57
C GLN A 209 62.59 40.96 12.24
N ARG A 210 62.33 40.98 13.56
CA ARG A 210 61.61 39.94 14.29
C ARG A 210 60.18 39.78 13.77
N SER A 211 59.46 40.88 13.49
CA SER A 211 58.11 40.82 12.93
C SER A 211 58.08 40.18 11.55
N ARG A 212 59.05 40.45 10.70
CA ARG A 212 59.23 39.82 9.38
C ARG A 212 59.56 38.32 9.51
N GLU A 213 60.44 37.94 10.45
CA GLU A 213 60.77 36.53 10.69
C GLU A 213 59.56 35.74 11.19
N MET A 214 58.76 36.31 12.14
CA MET A 214 57.51 35.71 12.61
C MET A 214 56.49 35.61 11.48
N ALA A 215 56.36 36.58 10.61
CA ALA A 215 55.44 36.56 9.47
C ALA A 215 55.83 35.45 8.48
N VAL A 216 57.11 35.29 8.18
CA VAL A 216 57.60 34.20 7.31
C VAL A 216 57.31 32.81 7.94
N GLN A 217 57.49 32.74 9.26
CA GLN A 217 57.18 31.47 9.97
C GLN A 217 55.70 31.17 9.97
N ALA A 218 54.84 32.17 10.20
CA ALA A 218 53.36 31.99 10.16
C ALA A 218 52.92 31.59 8.75
N ILE A 219 53.44 32.16 7.68
CA ILE A 219 53.13 31.77 6.31
C ILE A 219 53.55 30.29 6.05
N LYS A 220 54.69 29.88 6.53
CA LYS A 220 55.13 28.47 6.38
C LYS A 220 54.29 27.49 7.16
N GLU A 221 53.89 27.82 8.39
CA GLU A 221 52.96 27.03 9.18
C GLU A 221 51.60 26.89 8.50
N GLN A 222 51.06 27.97 7.98
CA GLN A 222 49.78 27.99 7.23
C GLN A 222 49.89 27.18 5.92
N GLU A 223 50.99 27.30 5.21
CA GLU A 223 51.26 26.52 3.99
C GLU A 223 51.32 25.02 4.29
N MET A 224 51.93 24.62 5.41
CA MET A 224 51.98 23.25 5.86
C MET A 224 50.60 22.73 6.25
N GLN A 225 49.78 23.54 6.94
CA GLN A 225 48.41 23.18 7.30
C GLN A 225 47.54 23.02 6.04
N LEU A 226 47.58 23.96 5.11
CA LEU A 226 46.82 23.89 3.87
C LEU A 226 47.27 22.72 2.98
N MET A 227 48.53 22.36 2.99
CA MET A 227 49.05 21.15 2.30
C MET A 227 48.49 19.87 2.95
N SER A 228 48.37 19.83 4.28
CA SER A 228 47.77 18.66 4.97
C SER A 228 46.26 18.60 4.67
N GLU A 229 45.54 19.74 4.65
CA GLU A 229 44.13 19.80 4.24
C GLU A 229 43.94 19.33 2.79
N LEU A 230 44.84 19.71 1.89
CA LEU A 230 44.83 19.23 0.50
C LEU A 230 45.01 17.71 0.41
N GLN A 231 45.87 17.14 1.23
CA GLN A 231 46.07 15.71 1.28
C GLN A 231 44.85 14.97 1.86
N GLU A 232 44.16 15.55 2.84
CA GLU A 232 42.93 15.00 3.40
C GLU A 232 41.78 15.14 2.39
N ALA A 233 41.61 16.31 1.76
CA ALA A 233 40.61 16.55 0.74
C ALA A 233 40.83 15.71 -0.54
N ALA A 234 42.05 15.32 -0.84
CA ALA A 234 42.39 14.39 -1.92
C ALA A 234 41.95 12.95 -1.64
N THR A 235 41.38 12.68 -0.45
CA THR A 235 40.90 11.36 -0.06
C THR A 235 39.43 11.45 0.25
N ILE A 236 38.57 11.31 -0.77
CA ILE A 236 37.12 11.28 -0.60
C ILE A 236 36.74 9.85 -0.15
N ILE A 237 35.99 9.75 0.94
CA ILE A 237 35.41 8.48 1.38
C ILE A 237 34.02 8.41 0.75
N ASP A 238 33.85 7.50 -0.20
CA ASP A 238 32.56 7.18 -0.81
C ASP A 238 31.94 5.99 -0.07
N GLN A 239 30.66 6.12 0.28
CA GLN A 239 29.88 5.10 0.94
C GLN A 239 28.96 4.44 -0.07
N ARG A 240 29.11 3.13 -0.27
CA ARG A 240 28.29 2.35 -1.19
C ARG A 240 27.66 1.16 -0.49
N ILE A 241 26.35 1.05 -0.69
CA ILE A 241 25.60 -0.14 -0.29
C ILE A 241 25.56 -1.08 -1.48
N MET A 242 26.00 -2.30 -1.28
CA MET A 242 26.03 -3.33 -2.33
C MET A 242 25.64 -4.70 -1.78
N THR A 243 25.27 -5.61 -2.66
CA THR A 243 24.97 -6.99 -2.29
C THR A 243 26.24 -7.72 -1.85
N GLU A 244 26.09 -8.82 -1.11
CA GLU A 244 27.25 -9.66 -0.72
C GLU A 244 27.97 -10.21 -1.96
N GLU A 245 27.25 -10.50 -3.04
CA GLU A 245 27.80 -11.01 -4.31
C GLU A 245 28.65 -9.94 -5.01
N ASP A 246 28.12 -8.71 -5.12
CA ASP A 246 28.86 -7.58 -5.71
C ASP A 246 30.12 -7.25 -4.89
N PHE A 247 30.03 -7.37 -3.56
CA PHE A 247 31.19 -7.16 -2.70
C PHE A 247 32.28 -8.22 -2.94
N GLN A 248 31.93 -9.48 -3.16
CA GLN A 248 32.88 -10.52 -3.49
C GLN A 248 33.53 -10.25 -4.87
N ILE A 249 32.78 -9.78 -5.83
CA ILE A 249 33.31 -9.37 -7.14
C ILE A 249 34.27 -8.18 -6.97
N LEU A 250 33.93 -7.21 -6.13
CA LEU A 250 34.78 -6.06 -5.83
C LEU A 250 36.11 -6.50 -5.17
N LEU A 251 36.08 -7.46 -4.24
CA LEU A 251 37.24 -8.00 -3.57
C LEU A 251 38.20 -8.74 -4.54
N ASN A 252 37.66 -9.32 -5.62
CA ASN A 252 38.48 -9.99 -6.64
C ASN A 252 39.27 -9.00 -7.52
N THR A 253 38.92 -7.69 -7.45
CA THR A 253 39.62 -6.65 -8.18
C THR A 253 40.73 -6.07 -7.33
N PRO A 254 42.05 -6.30 -7.67
CA PRO A 254 43.15 -5.96 -6.80
C PRO A 254 43.30 -4.47 -6.49
N LYS A 255 42.87 -3.60 -7.40
CA LYS A 255 42.84 -2.14 -7.18
C LYS A 255 41.74 -1.74 -6.16
N ALA A 256 40.53 -2.32 -6.28
CA ALA A 256 39.43 -2.02 -5.39
C ALA A 256 39.69 -2.49 -3.95
N LYS A 257 40.29 -3.63 -3.77
CA LYS A 257 40.67 -4.18 -2.45
C LYS A 257 41.57 -3.25 -1.63
N LYS A 258 42.45 -2.50 -2.29
CA LYS A 258 43.38 -1.55 -1.60
C LYS A 258 42.64 -0.29 -1.16
N ASN A 259 41.57 0.05 -1.82
CA ASN A 259 40.79 1.28 -1.57
C ASN A 259 39.69 1.09 -0.55
N ILE A 260 39.37 -0.13 -0.14
CA ILE A 260 38.36 -0.40 0.90
C ILE A 260 38.96 -0.06 2.26
N ILE A 261 38.32 0.84 2.99
CA ILE A 261 38.68 1.26 4.34
C ILE A 261 38.04 0.32 5.35
N ASP A 262 36.73 0.12 5.21
CA ASP A 262 35.93 -0.69 6.12
C ASP A 262 34.69 -1.21 5.38
N SER A 263 34.11 -2.30 5.91
CA SER A 263 32.87 -2.88 5.37
C SER A 263 32.01 -3.45 6.48
N ILE A 264 30.82 -2.95 6.63
CA ILE A 264 29.84 -3.37 7.64
C ILE A 264 28.78 -4.23 6.97
N LYS A 265 28.63 -5.48 7.40
CA LYS A 265 27.57 -6.37 6.94
C LYS A 265 26.28 -6.09 7.70
N PHE A 266 25.17 -5.95 6.98
CA PHE A 266 23.84 -5.84 7.55
C PHE A 266 22.83 -6.65 6.74
N TYR A 267 21.65 -6.85 7.30
CA TYR A 267 20.56 -7.59 6.65
C TYR A 267 19.39 -6.66 6.46
N GLU A 268 18.82 -6.68 5.27
CA GLU A 268 17.64 -5.91 4.92
C GLU A 268 16.54 -6.84 4.42
N ASP A 269 15.31 -6.60 4.87
CA ASP A 269 14.14 -7.32 4.36
C ASP A 269 13.81 -6.79 2.97
N ARG A 270 13.62 -7.69 2.01
CA ARG A 270 13.14 -7.39 0.66
C ARG A 270 11.92 -8.24 0.36
N ILE A 271 11.03 -7.68 -0.42
CA ILE A 271 9.86 -8.40 -0.89
C ILE A 271 10.21 -9.17 -2.16
N ILE A 272 9.89 -10.46 -2.14
CA ILE A 272 9.96 -11.31 -3.30
C ILE A 272 8.54 -11.47 -3.83
N GLN A 273 8.33 -11.12 -5.08
CA GLN A 273 7.11 -11.39 -5.83
C GLN A 273 7.28 -12.69 -6.60
N THR A 274 6.50 -13.71 -6.25
CA THR A 274 6.43 -14.99 -6.93
C THR A 274 5.11 -15.06 -7.68
N CYS A 275 5.16 -15.31 -8.98
CA CYS A 275 3.98 -15.37 -9.84
C CYS A 275 3.74 -16.79 -10.31
N SER A 276 2.51 -17.25 -10.19
CA SER A 276 2.06 -18.58 -10.63
C SER A 276 0.69 -18.51 -11.31
N VAL A 277 0.40 -19.53 -12.09
CA VAL A 277 -0.86 -19.67 -12.83
C VAL A 277 -1.47 -21.05 -12.60
N GLY A 278 -2.77 -21.07 -12.36
CA GLY A 278 -3.43 -22.32 -11.97
C GLY A 278 -2.87 -22.88 -10.68
N ASP A 279 -2.99 -24.19 -10.51
CA ASP A 279 -2.57 -24.83 -9.25
C ASP A 279 -1.08 -25.23 -9.23
N ASP A 280 -0.40 -25.28 -10.38
CA ASP A 280 0.88 -25.97 -10.51
C ASP A 280 1.95 -25.27 -11.37
N VAL A 281 1.63 -24.17 -12.04
CA VAL A 281 2.55 -23.55 -13.00
C VAL A 281 3.23 -22.31 -12.44
N PHE A 282 4.49 -22.46 -12.06
CA PHE A 282 5.36 -21.33 -11.71
C PHE A 282 5.78 -20.56 -12.98
N LEU A 283 5.60 -19.24 -12.98
CA LEU A 283 6.00 -18.34 -14.06
C LEU A 283 7.39 -17.75 -13.80
N TYR A 284 7.49 -16.86 -12.83
CA TYR A 284 8.71 -16.15 -12.48
C TYR A 284 8.74 -15.70 -11.02
N GLU A 285 9.92 -15.34 -10.58
CA GLU A 285 10.18 -14.74 -9.28
C GLU A 285 10.98 -13.45 -9.49
N TYR A 286 10.61 -12.39 -8.80
CA TYR A 286 11.26 -11.10 -8.89
C TYR A 286 11.47 -10.49 -7.50
N ILE A 287 12.68 -9.94 -7.25
CA ILE A 287 13.00 -9.24 -6.01
C ILE A 287 12.62 -7.77 -6.19
N LEU A 288 11.62 -7.33 -5.44
CA LEU A 288 11.19 -5.94 -5.47
C LEU A 288 12.16 -5.05 -4.68
N PRO A 289 12.45 -3.83 -5.15
CA PRO A 289 13.33 -2.90 -4.45
C PRO A 289 12.62 -2.19 -3.27
N ILE A 290 11.70 -2.90 -2.60
CA ILE A 290 10.91 -2.41 -1.48
C ILE A 290 11.02 -3.39 -0.30
N ASN A 291 10.81 -2.88 0.90
CA ASN A 291 10.87 -3.63 2.15
C ASN A 291 9.49 -3.83 2.82
N GLU A 292 8.45 -3.20 2.29
CA GLU A 292 7.07 -3.34 2.72
C GLU A 292 6.21 -3.94 1.60
N TYR A 293 5.11 -4.59 1.98
CA TYR A 293 4.19 -5.18 1.01
C TYR A 293 3.53 -4.11 0.15
N PRO A 294 3.37 -4.33 -1.18
CA PRO A 294 2.70 -3.38 -2.07
C PRO A 294 1.18 -3.37 -1.89
N VAL A 295 0.63 -4.27 -1.08
CA VAL A 295 -0.80 -4.36 -0.75
C VAL A 295 -1.05 -3.56 0.52
N VAL A 296 -1.80 -2.47 0.40
CA VAL A 296 -2.10 -1.56 1.50
C VAL A 296 -3.53 -1.83 1.99
N PRO A 297 -3.70 -2.28 3.26
CA PRO A 297 -5.01 -2.54 3.83
C PRO A 297 -5.68 -1.26 4.36
N ILE A 298 -7.00 -1.20 4.20
CA ILE A 298 -7.88 -0.17 4.77
C ILE A 298 -8.97 -0.86 5.59
N PRO A 299 -8.72 -1.24 6.84
CA PRO A 299 -9.72 -1.87 7.68
C PRO A 299 -10.74 -0.86 8.22
N TYR A 300 -12.01 -1.28 8.34
CA TYR A 300 -13.04 -0.49 9.02
C TYR A 300 -12.81 -0.47 10.54
N MET A 301 -12.75 -1.64 11.15
CA MET A 301 -12.48 -1.78 12.57
C MET A 301 -11.39 -2.85 12.78
N TYR A 302 -10.17 -2.40 13.04
CA TYR A 302 -9.06 -3.30 13.29
C TYR A 302 -9.23 -4.03 14.63
N THR A 303 -9.17 -5.34 14.59
CA THR A 303 -9.38 -6.23 15.74
C THR A 303 -8.10 -6.93 16.22
N GLY A 304 -6.93 -6.51 15.71
CA GLY A 304 -5.66 -7.19 15.99
C GLY A 304 -5.46 -8.47 15.17
N THR A 305 -6.22 -8.62 14.10
CA THR A 305 -6.10 -9.72 13.14
C THR A 305 -6.16 -9.17 11.70
N PRO A 306 -5.64 -9.89 10.69
CA PRO A 306 -5.73 -9.45 9.31
C PRO A 306 -7.15 -9.47 8.73
N TYR A 307 -8.12 -9.98 9.50
CA TYR A 307 -9.54 -10.06 9.12
C TYR A 307 -10.38 -9.19 10.07
N PRO A 308 -10.44 -7.88 9.85
CA PRO A 308 -11.18 -6.96 10.70
C PRO A 308 -12.70 -7.11 10.55
N MET A 309 -13.42 -6.60 11.53
CA MET A 309 -14.87 -6.66 11.54
C MET A 309 -15.47 -5.54 10.66
N SER A 310 -16.51 -5.86 9.89
CA SER A 310 -17.25 -4.87 9.08
C SER A 310 -18.29 -4.10 9.90
N ALA A 311 -18.72 -2.95 9.38
CA ALA A 311 -19.84 -2.19 9.95
C ALA A 311 -21.15 -2.99 9.93
N VAL A 312 -21.30 -3.88 8.96
CA VAL A 312 -22.51 -4.71 8.76
C VAL A 312 -22.61 -5.84 9.76
N THR A 313 -21.49 -6.42 10.19
CA THR A 313 -21.46 -7.60 11.06
C THR A 313 -22.32 -7.44 12.34
N PRO A 314 -22.23 -6.35 13.13
CA PRO A 314 -23.06 -6.19 14.32
C PRO A 314 -24.54 -5.92 14.00
N LEU A 315 -24.85 -5.48 12.76
CA LEU A 315 -26.22 -5.18 12.35
C LEU A 315 -27.00 -6.42 11.88
N ILE A 316 -26.33 -7.51 11.54
CA ILE A 316 -26.96 -8.74 11.02
C ILE A 316 -28.03 -9.27 12.00
N GLY A 317 -27.71 -9.35 13.28
CA GLY A 317 -28.64 -9.83 14.29
C GLY A 317 -29.89 -8.93 14.41
N LYS A 318 -29.70 -7.64 14.39
CA LYS A 318 -30.79 -6.65 14.44
C LYS A 318 -31.68 -6.74 13.20
N GLN A 319 -31.07 -6.88 12.01
CA GLN A 319 -31.84 -7.04 10.77
C GLN A 319 -32.65 -8.33 10.76
N GLN A 320 -32.12 -9.41 11.30
CA GLN A 320 -32.86 -10.68 11.44
C GLN A 320 -34.05 -10.53 12.39
N GLU A 321 -33.89 -9.82 13.51
CA GLU A 321 -35.01 -9.52 14.43
C GLU A 321 -36.12 -8.72 13.72
N ILE A 322 -35.77 -7.65 13.01
CA ILE A 322 -36.69 -6.81 12.27
C ILE A 322 -37.42 -7.64 11.19
N ASN A 323 -36.69 -8.42 10.43
CA ASN A 323 -37.27 -9.28 9.38
C ASN A 323 -38.25 -10.28 9.98
N LYS A 324 -37.91 -10.89 11.11
CA LYS A 324 -38.81 -11.83 11.81
C LYS A 324 -40.07 -11.12 12.37
N ALA A 325 -39.91 -9.93 12.94
CA ALA A 325 -41.05 -9.12 13.41
C ALA A 325 -41.98 -8.76 12.25
N HIS A 326 -41.43 -8.31 11.11
CA HIS A 326 -42.23 -8.03 9.91
C HIS A 326 -42.97 -9.26 9.38
N GLN A 327 -42.31 -10.44 9.34
CA GLN A 327 -42.96 -11.67 8.93
C GLN A 327 -44.13 -12.03 9.83
N ILE A 328 -44.00 -11.88 11.15
CA ILE A 328 -45.07 -12.16 12.12
C ILE A 328 -46.22 -11.18 11.91
N MET A 329 -45.94 -9.86 11.73
CA MET A 329 -46.95 -8.85 11.47
C MET A 329 -47.71 -9.15 10.16
N LEU A 330 -46.99 -9.46 9.08
CA LEU A 330 -47.58 -9.77 7.79
C LEU A 330 -48.43 -11.06 7.86
N HIS A 331 -47.91 -12.07 8.54
CA HIS A 331 -48.65 -13.33 8.76
C HIS A 331 -49.97 -13.07 9.53
N ASN A 332 -49.91 -12.25 10.59
CA ASN A 332 -51.11 -11.91 11.37
C ASN A 332 -52.09 -11.08 10.54
N ALA A 333 -51.61 -10.13 9.74
CA ALA A 333 -52.45 -9.38 8.81
C ALA A 333 -53.13 -10.26 7.79
N ASN A 334 -52.47 -11.28 7.27
CA ASN A 334 -53.04 -12.28 6.38
C ASN A 334 -54.09 -13.13 7.10
N LEU A 335 -53.85 -13.53 8.35
CA LEU A 335 -54.85 -14.25 9.15
C LEU A 335 -56.08 -13.36 9.48
N ALA A 336 -55.89 -12.06 9.70
CA ALA A 336 -56.98 -11.12 9.94
C ALA A 336 -57.82 -10.87 8.68
N SER A 337 -57.15 -10.89 7.50
CA SER A 337 -57.85 -10.71 6.21
C SER A 337 -58.58 -11.99 5.76
N ASN A 338 -58.08 -13.16 6.13
CA ASN A 338 -58.68 -14.45 5.79
C ASN A 338 -59.17 -15.11 7.07
N LEU A 339 -60.35 -14.73 7.51
CA LEU A 339 -60.97 -15.24 8.74
C LEU A 339 -61.18 -16.76 8.67
N ARG A 340 -60.87 -17.47 9.74
CA ARG A 340 -61.22 -18.85 9.93
C ARG A 340 -62.62 -18.94 10.51
N TRP A 341 -63.45 -19.87 10.02
CA TRP A 341 -64.78 -20.08 10.48
C TRP A 341 -64.88 -21.41 11.22
N MET A 342 -65.62 -21.41 12.31
CA MET A 342 -65.99 -22.60 13.04
C MET A 342 -67.47 -22.80 12.84
N TYR A 343 -67.87 -23.97 12.36
CA TYR A 343 -69.23 -24.31 12.08
C TYR A 343 -69.50 -25.78 12.42
N GLU A 344 -70.75 -26.14 12.69
CA GLU A 344 -71.20 -27.50 12.90
C GLU A 344 -71.23 -28.24 11.55
N GLU A 345 -70.82 -29.54 11.56
CA GLU A 345 -70.80 -30.36 10.36
C GLU A 345 -72.21 -30.44 9.74
N GLY A 346 -72.29 -30.16 8.43
CA GLY A 346 -73.56 -30.11 7.68
C GLY A 346 -74.38 -28.83 7.84
N SER A 347 -73.96 -27.83 8.63
CA SER A 347 -74.66 -26.57 8.83
C SER A 347 -74.48 -25.60 7.65
N VAL A 348 -73.42 -25.74 6.89
CA VAL A 348 -73.05 -24.85 5.77
C VAL A 348 -72.81 -25.61 4.48
N PRO A 349 -73.05 -25.06 3.28
CA PRO A 349 -72.58 -25.63 2.01
C PRO A 349 -71.10 -25.34 1.88
N GLU A 350 -70.27 -26.36 2.13
CA GLU A 350 -68.79 -26.24 2.25
C GLU A 350 -68.16 -25.65 0.99
N GLU A 351 -68.58 -26.03 -0.22
CA GLU A 351 -68.03 -25.54 -1.49
C GLU A 351 -68.28 -24.02 -1.69
N GLU A 352 -69.40 -23.50 -1.25
CA GLU A 352 -69.69 -22.06 -1.34
C GLU A 352 -68.90 -21.29 -0.28
N TRP A 353 -68.79 -21.84 0.93
CA TRP A 353 -68.07 -21.23 2.03
C TRP A 353 -66.57 -21.22 1.80
N GLU A 354 -65.99 -22.26 1.27
CA GLU A 354 -64.58 -22.32 0.91
C GLU A 354 -64.24 -21.26 -0.15
N LYS A 355 -65.10 -21.08 -1.15
CA LYS A 355 -64.87 -20.18 -2.25
C LYS A 355 -65.11 -18.71 -1.92
N TYR A 356 -66.10 -18.40 -1.06
CA TYR A 356 -66.55 -17.02 -0.87
C TYR A 356 -66.40 -16.50 0.56
N SER A 357 -65.94 -17.30 1.54
CA SER A 357 -65.83 -16.87 2.95
C SER A 357 -64.93 -15.71 3.20
N SER A 358 -63.93 -15.48 2.33
CA SER A 358 -63.01 -14.33 2.37
C SER A 358 -63.32 -13.25 1.33
N ALA A 359 -64.39 -13.43 0.53
CA ALA A 359 -64.74 -12.44 -0.49
C ALA A 359 -65.50 -11.22 0.14
N PRO A 360 -65.06 -9.97 -0.13
CA PRO A 360 -65.73 -8.80 0.43
C PRO A 360 -67.22 -8.71 -0.01
N GLY A 361 -68.12 -8.58 0.96
CA GLY A 361 -69.55 -8.42 0.69
C GLY A 361 -70.28 -9.69 0.27
N ALA A 362 -69.68 -10.88 0.37
CA ALA A 362 -70.32 -12.14 0.08
C ALA A 362 -71.47 -12.44 1.08
N LEU A 363 -72.62 -12.89 0.55
CA LEU A 363 -73.76 -13.36 1.34
C LEU A 363 -73.63 -14.88 1.53
N LEU A 364 -73.26 -15.29 2.73
CA LEU A 364 -73.07 -16.72 3.07
C LEU A 364 -74.32 -17.26 3.73
N LYS A 365 -74.81 -18.42 3.29
CA LYS A 365 -75.99 -19.09 3.80
C LYS A 365 -75.61 -20.16 4.78
N TYR A 366 -76.47 -20.36 5.80
CA TYR A 366 -76.36 -21.52 6.69
C TYR A 366 -77.75 -22.17 6.89
N ARG A 367 -77.77 -23.41 7.28
CA ARG A 367 -79.03 -24.16 7.45
C ARG A 367 -79.73 -23.76 8.75
N GLN A 368 -81.04 -23.59 8.70
CA GLN A 368 -81.86 -23.33 9.86
C GLN A 368 -81.88 -24.53 10.83
N GLY A 369 -81.71 -24.28 12.11
CA GLY A 369 -81.65 -25.30 13.17
C GLY A 369 -80.27 -25.65 13.67
N PHE A 370 -79.23 -25.17 13.03
CA PHE A 370 -77.83 -25.29 13.46
C PHE A 370 -77.34 -23.96 14.10
N ALA A 371 -76.27 -24.04 14.90
CA ALA A 371 -75.62 -22.85 15.42
C ALA A 371 -75.05 -22.00 14.27
N ALA A 372 -75.14 -20.66 14.38
CA ALA A 372 -74.56 -19.75 13.38
C ALA A 372 -73.02 -19.90 13.36
N PRO A 373 -72.44 -20.02 12.15
CA PRO A 373 -70.98 -20.07 12.03
C PRO A 373 -70.31 -18.86 12.71
N THR A 374 -69.27 -19.15 13.47
CA THR A 374 -68.53 -18.13 14.26
C THR A 374 -67.13 -17.90 13.65
N ALA A 375 -66.82 -16.62 13.38
CA ALA A 375 -65.48 -16.26 12.92
C ALA A 375 -64.47 -16.41 14.07
N ILE A 376 -63.36 -17.11 13.83
CA ILE A 376 -62.22 -17.17 14.75
C ILE A 376 -61.32 -15.98 14.43
N LEU A 377 -61.41 -14.92 15.27
CA LEU A 377 -60.53 -13.80 15.16
C LEU A 377 -59.10 -14.16 15.53
N PRO A 378 -58.09 -13.69 14.76
CA PRO A 378 -56.71 -13.87 15.15
C PRO A 378 -56.45 -13.14 16.47
N ALA A 379 -55.50 -13.68 17.27
CA ALA A 379 -55.07 -13.03 18.47
C ALA A 379 -54.44 -11.67 18.14
N PRO A 380 -54.70 -10.61 18.92
CA PRO A 380 -54.06 -9.30 18.70
C PRO A 380 -52.56 -9.42 18.77
N ILE A 381 -51.85 -8.75 17.85
CA ILE A 381 -50.38 -8.68 17.87
C ILE A 381 -49.92 -7.99 19.13
N ASN A 382 -48.93 -8.54 19.80
CA ASN A 382 -48.30 -7.89 20.92
C ASN A 382 -47.58 -6.60 20.43
N ASN A 383 -47.85 -5.45 21.11
CA ASN A 383 -47.25 -4.17 20.78
C ASN A 383 -45.72 -4.18 20.79
N ALA A 384 -45.06 -5.12 21.48
CA ALA A 384 -43.62 -5.32 21.44
C ALA A 384 -43.04 -5.49 20.03
N PHE A 385 -43.81 -6.10 19.10
CA PHE A 385 -43.35 -6.22 17.70
C PHE A 385 -43.29 -4.90 16.95
N TYR A 386 -44.19 -3.96 17.26
CA TYR A 386 -44.16 -2.61 16.69
C TYR A 386 -42.95 -1.82 17.23
N THR A 387 -42.61 -2.01 18.51
CA THR A 387 -41.46 -1.33 19.11
C THR A 387 -40.14 -1.83 18.47
N VAL A 388 -39.99 -3.13 18.26
CA VAL A 388 -38.79 -3.71 17.61
C VAL A 388 -38.59 -3.17 16.18
N VAL A 389 -39.67 -2.83 15.47
CA VAL A 389 -39.55 -2.29 14.11
C VAL A 389 -39.30 -0.78 14.11
N GLN A 390 -39.59 -0.09 15.21
CA GLN A 390 -39.34 1.36 15.34
C GLN A 390 -37.96 1.72 15.89
N GLU A 391 -37.32 0.78 16.60
CA GLU A 391 -35.93 0.89 17.05
C GLU A 391 -34.93 0.67 15.90
#